data_f454bf7aadb7a2365a18cdc295d99d6c
#
_entry.id   f454bf7aadb7a2365a18cdc295d99d6c
#
_cell.length_a   1.000
_cell.length_b   1.000
_cell.length_c   1.000
_cell.angle_alpha   90.00
_cell.angle_beta   90.00
_cell.angle_gamma   90.00
#
_symmetry.space_group_name_H-M   'P 1'
#
loop_
_entity.id
_entity.type
_entity.pdbx_description
1 polymer ?
#
loop_
_entity_poly.entity_id
_entity_poly.type
_entity_poly.pdbx_seq_one_letter_code
_entity_poly.pdbx_strand_id
1 'polypeptide(L)'
;MICAGIDAGSRTIKVVLLDPQTREVLAAGVQDQGVQQDLLARQLLDKLLGQRGLGRADIRRAVATGYGRRLVPVAEETITEITCHARGVRHRVPAAATIIDIGGQDSKLLRLGADGGVRDFVMNDRCAAGTGRFLEVLSARLAVRLGSLGELARRSSAPAVISSMCVVFAETEIVGLLAAGAAAADIVAGVQAAIAARVAAMAGRNVAAPVVFTGGVALVPGMDAALAAALGCPVTVAPDPQLTGALGAALLAADGDHV
;
A
#
# COMPACT_ATOMS: atom_id res chain seq x y z
N MET A 1 2.85 1.49 -28.93
CA MET A 1 2.09 0.50 -28.13
C MET A 1 2.61 0.54 -26.71
N ILE A 2 1.74 0.47 -25.72
CA ILE A 2 2.04 0.60 -24.29
C ILE A 2 1.61 -0.66 -23.52
N CYS A 3 2.07 -0.81 -22.27
CA CYS A 3 1.57 -1.81 -21.33
C CYS A 3 0.80 -1.13 -20.20
N ALA A 4 -0.20 -1.83 -19.66
CA ALA A 4 -1.00 -1.34 -18.55
C ALA A 4 -0.94 -2.30 -17.36
N GLY A 5 -0.77 -1.74 -16.17
CA GLY A 5 -0.89 -2.45 -14.91
C GLY A 5 -2.06 -1.90 -14.11
N ILE A 6 -2.94 -2.76 -13.64
CA ILE A 6 -4.15 -2.39 -12.90
C ILE A 6 -4.14 -3.10 -11.55
N ASP A 7 -4.02 -2.33 -10.49
CA ASP A 7 -4.16 -2.85 -9.12
C ASP A 7 -5.57 -2.53 -8.59
N ALA A 8 -6.43 -3.52 -8.61
CA ALA A 8 -7.76 -3.46 -8.03
C ALA A 8 -7.71 -3.85 -6.54
N GLY A 9 -7.23 -2.91 -5.72
CA GLY A 9 -7.14 -3.12 -4.27
C GLY A 9 -8.50 -3.05 -3.56
N SER A 10 -8.52 -3.29 -2.26
CA SER A 10 -9.74 -3.28 -1.43
C SER A 10 -10.32 -1.87 -1.20
N ARG A 11 -9.48 -0.80 -1.27
CA ARG A 11 -9.90 0.60 -0.99
C ARG A 11 -9.74 1.51 -2.20
N THR A 12 -8.80 1.23 -3.06
CA THR A 12 -8.51 2.06 -4.23
C THR A 12 -8.15 1.18 -5.42
N ILE A 13 -8.46 1.69 -6.62
CA ILE A 13 -7.95 1.17 -7.88
C ILE A 13 -6.80 2.05 -8.33
N LYS A 14 -5.73 1.45 -8.79
CA LYS A 14 -4.57 2.15 -9.34
C LYS A 14 -4.29 1.63 -10.74
N VAL A 15 -3.93 2.52 -11.64
CA VAL A 15 -3.54 2.19 -13.01
C VAL A 15 -2.23 2.86 -13.33
N VAL A 16 -1.33 2.12 -13.96
CA VAL A 16 -0.06 2.60 -14.51
C VAL A 16 -0.01 2.27 -15.99
N LEU A 17 0.24 3.26 -16.82
CA LEU A 17 0.58 3.12 -18.24
C LEU A 17 2.09 3.21 -18.39
N LEU A 18 2.70 2.23 -19.04
CA LEU A 18 4.15 2.07 -19.15
C LEU A 18 4.57 1.95 -20.62
N ASP A 19 5.65 2.62 -20.99
CA ASP A 19 6.35 2.32 -22.22
C ASP A 19 7.13 1.01 -22.06
N PRO A 20 6.86 -0.04 -22.86
CA PRO A 20 7.50 -1.35 -22.69
C PRO A 20 8.99 -1.36 -23.06
N GLN A 21 9.48 -0.39 -23.85
CA GLN A 21 10.87 -0.31 -24.29
C GLN A 21 11.72 0.44 -23.27
N THR A 22 11.30 1.65 -22.90
CA THR A 22 12.04 2.51 -21.96
C THR A 22 11.75 2.18 -20.50
N ARG A 23 10.62 1.49 -20.23
CA ARG A 23 10.07 1.23 -18.88
C ARG A 23 9.71 2.49 -18.12
N GLU A 24 9.49 3.59 -18.83
CA GLU A 24 9.03 4.84 -18.27
C GLU A 24 7.53 4.81 -18.02
N VAL A 25 7.11 5.37 -16.88
CA VAL A 25 5.70 5.58 -16.56
C VAL A 25 5.18 6.76 -17.36
N LEU A 26 4.29 6.48 -18.31
CA LEU A 26 3.67 7.50 -19.15
C LEU A 26 2.56 8.24 -18.41
N ALA A 27 1.72 7.51 -17.70
CA ALA A 27 0.65 8.05 -16.85
C ALA A 27 0.36 7.10 -15.72
N ALA A 28 -0.08 7.63 -14.59
CA ALA A 28 -0.55 6.86 -13.45
C ALA A 28 -1.72 7.56 -12.76
N GLY A 29 -2.58 6.80 -12.12
CA GLY A 29 -3.72 7.34 -11.40
C GLY A 29 -4.22 6.42 -10.31
N VAL A 30 -4.93 7.03 -9.37
CA VAL A 30 -5.59 6.37 -8.24
C VAL A 30 -7.05 6.85 -8.21
N GLN A 31 -7.94 5.93 -7.93
CA GLN A 31 -9.38 6.19 -7.76
C GLN A 31 -9.92 5.36 -6.60
N ASP A 32 -10.86 5.91 -5.85
CA ASP A 32 -11.51 5.16 -4.78
C ASP A 32 -12.27 3.96 -5.33
N GLN A 33 -12.21 2.86 -4.58
CA GLN A 33 -12.93 1.63 -4.88
C GLN A 33 -14.41 1.79 -4.58
N GLY A 34 -15.25 1.05 -5.32
CA GLY A 34 -16.69 1.02 -5.15
C GLY A 34 -17.26 -0.35 -5.53
N VAL A 35 -18.57 -0.45 -5.57
CA VAL A 35 -19.28 -1.71 -5.87
C VAL A 35 -19.02 -2.20 -7.31
N GLN A 36 -18.92 -1.26 -8.26
CA GLN A 36 -18.70 -1.57 -9.69
C GLN A 36 -17.21 -1.47 -10.04
N GLN A 37 -16.41 -2.39 -9.52
CA GLN A 37 -14.95 -2.37 -9.65
C GLN A 37 -14.47 -2.39 -11.11
N ASP A 38 -15.11 -3.18 -11.96
CA ASP A 38 -14.81 -3.27 -13.39
C ASP A 38 -15.04 -1.95 -14.12
N LEU A 39 -16.14 -1.28 -13.85
CA LEU A 39 -16.46 0.03 -14.43
C LEU A 39 -15.45 1.09 -13.98
N LEU A 40 -15.14 1.14 -12.69
CA LEU A 40 -14.20 2.10 -12.13
C LEU A 40 -12.78 1.89 -12.69
N ALA A 41 -12.33 0.64 -12.83
CA ALA A 41 -11.03 0.32 -13.42
C ALA A 41 -10.96 0.78 -14.89
N ARG A 42 -12.03 0.52 -15.66
CA ARG A 42 -12.12 0.98 -17.06
C ARG A 42 -12.14 2.49 -17.18
N GLN A 43 -12.92 3.18 -16.34
CA GLN A 43 -12.99 4.65 -16.35
C GLN A 43 -11.63 5.29 -16.05
N LEU A 44 -10.91 4.77 -15.04
CA LEU A 44 -9.58 5.26 -14.73
C LEU A 44 -8.60 5.01 -15.87
N LEU A 45 -8.61 3.81 -16.45
CA LEU A 45 -7.77 3.45 -17.60
C LEU A 45 -8.06 4.38 -18.79
N ASP A 46 -9.32 4.54 -19.19
CA ASP A 46 -9.72 5.37 -20.33
C ASP A 46 -9.35 6.85 -20.10
N LYS A 47 -9.52 7.34 -18.88
CA LYS A 47 -9.08 8.70 -18.50
C LYS A 47 -7.59 8.90 -18.70
N LEU A 48 -6.76 7.95 -18.24
CA LEU A 48 -5.30 8.05 -18.38
C LEU A 48 -4.85 7.92 -19.84
N LEU A 49 -5.46 7.03 -20.62
CA LEU A 49 -5.23 6.92 -22.05
C LEU A 49 -5.55 8.24 -22.76
N GLY A 50 -6.74 8.80 -22.51
CA GLY A 50 -7.17 10.06 -23.12
C GLY A 50 -6.23 11.24 -22.78
N GLN A 51 -5.67 11.31 -21.58
CA GLN A 51 -4.69 12.32 -21.19
C GLN A 51 -3.40 12.27 -22.03
N ARG A 52 -3.13 11.12 -22.66
CA ARG A 52 -1.95 10.89 -23.52
C ARG A 52 -2.30 10.84 -25.01
N GLY A 53 -3.55 11.10 -25.38
CA GLY A 53 -4.02 10.97 -26.77
C GLY A 53 -3.99 9.53 -27.29
N LEU A 54 -4.06 8.54 -26.38
CA LEU A 54 -4.05 7.12 -26.66
C LEU A 54 -5.45 6.52 -26.53
N GLY A 55 -5.66 5.38 -27.19
CA GLY A 55 -6.86 4.56 -27.05
C GLY A 55 -6.54 3.14 -26.58
N ARG A 56 -7.57 2.33 -26.36
CA ARG A 56 -7.38 0.93 -25.94
C ARG A 56 -6.63 0.08 -26.96
N ALA A 57 -6.74 0.42 -28.25
CA ALA A 57 -6.00 -0.25 -29.32
C ALA A 57 -4.47 -0.05 -29.23
N ASP A 58 -4.03 0.95 -28.49
CA ASP A 58 -2.60 1.19 -28.25
C ASP A 58 -2.03 0.31 -27.12
N ILE A 59 -2.88 -0.37 -26.35
CA ILE A 59 -2.44 -1.28 -25.28
C ILE A 59 -1.99 -2.60 -25.94
N ARG A 60 -0.70 -2.92 -25.78
CA ARG A 60 -0.13 -4.19 -26.18
C ARG A 60 -0.54 -5.34 -25.25
N ARG A 61 -0.54 -5.08 -23.94
CA ARG A 61 -0.87 -6.03 -22.89
C ARG A 61 -1.29 -5.31 -21.61
N ALA A 62 -2.29 -5.85 -20.92
CA ALA A 62 -2.73 -5.39 -19.61
C ALA A 62 -2.70 -6.52 -18.60
N VAL A 63 -2.13 -6.26 -17.42
CA VAL A 63 -2.08 -7.19 -16.29
C VAL A 63 -2.82 -6.59 -15.11
N ALA A 64 -3.72 -7.38 -14.50
CA ALA A 64 -4.42 -7.01 -13.28
C ALA A 64 -3.82 -7.70 -12.05
N THR A 65 -3.80 -6.97 -10.94
CA THR A 65 -3.39 -7.45 -9.62
C THR A 65 -4.31 -6.90 -8.53
N GLY A 66 -4.03 -7.22 -7.28
CA GLY A 66 -4.82 -6.81 -6.13
C GLY A 66 -5.92 -7.79 -5.78
N TYR A 67 -6.66 -7.47 -4.72
CA TYR A 67 -7.76 -8.28 -4.20
C TYR A 67 -8.85 -8.53 -5.26
N GLY A 68 -9.25 -7.46 -5.98
CA GLY A 68 -10.28 -7.49 -7.03
C GLY A 68 -9.78 -7.84 -8.42
N ARG A 69 -8.55 -8.33 -8.62
CA ARG A 69 -7.94 -8.55 -9.94
C ARG A 69 -8.78 -9.37 -10.92
N ARG A 70 -9.56 -10.34 -10.39
CA ARG A 70 -10.46 -11.18 -11.22
C ARG A 70 -11.70 -10.45 -11.72
N LEU A 71 -12.00 -9.26 -11.18
CA LEU A 71 -13.12 -8.40 -11.57
C LEU A 71 -12.68 -7.29 -12.55
N VAL A 72 -11.50 -7.42 -13.17
CA VAL A 72 -10.95 -6.46 -14.14
C VAL A 72 -10.85 -7.12 -15.52
N PRO A 73 -11.95 -7.21 -16.27
CA PRO A 73 -12.00 -7.97 -17.54
C PRO A 73 -11.23 -7.28 -18.68
N VAL A 74 -10.74 -6.06 -18.48
CA VAL A 74 -9.91 -5.36 -19.46
C VAL A 74 -8.46 -5.86 -19.46
N ALA A 75 -8.05 -6.61 -18.44
CA ALA A 75 -6.73 -7.24 -18.37
C ALA A 75 -6.82 -8.68 -18.90
N GLU A 76 -5.86 -9.05 -19.74
CA GLU A 76 -5.77 -10.41 -20.30
C GLU A 76 -5.23 -11.41 -19.28
N GLU A 77 -4.46 -10.92 -18.30
CA GLU A 77 -3.81 -11.76 -17.31
C GLU A 77 -3.96 -11.20 -15.89
N THR A 78 -3.97 -12.10 -14.90
CA THR A 78 -3.98 -11.73 -13.49
C THR A 78 -2.76 -12.30 -12.77
N ILE A 79 -1.99 -11.43 -12.11
CA ILE A 79 -0.82 -11.82 -11.32
C ILE A 79 -1.04 -11.44 -9.86
N THR A 80 -0.44 -12.21 -8.94
CA THR A 80 -0.59 -11.95 -7.50
C THR A 80 0.00 -10.61 -7.11
N GLU A 81 -0.61 -9.94 -6.14
CA GLU A 81 -0.09 -8.68 -5.62
C GLU A 81 1.30 -8.82 -4.99
N ILE A 82 1.61 -9.98 -4.41
CA ILE A 82 2.94 -10.30 -3.87
C ILE A 82 4.01 -10.15 -4.96
N THR A 83 3.80 -10.78 -6.11
CA THR A 83 4.72 -10.72 -7.26
C THR A 83 4.80 -9.30 -7.83
N CYS A 84 3.65 -8.64 -7.98
CA CYS A 84 3.60 -7.28 -8.52
C CYS A 84 4.29 -6.27 -7.61
N HIS A 85 4.05 -6.29 -6.29
CA HIS A 85 4.76 -5.41 -5.36
C HIS A 85 6.27 -5.64 -5.37
N ALA A 86 6.71 -6.90 -5.36
CA ALA A 86 8.14 -7.22 -5.46
C ALA A 86 8.76 -6.63 -6.73
N ARG A 87 8.11 -6.83 -7.88
CA ARG A 87 8.58 -6.33 -9.18
C ARG A 87 8.62 -4.80 -9.24
N GLY A 88 7.55 -4.13 -8.77
CA GLY A 88 7.44 -2.68 -8.79
C GLY A 88 8.40 -1.99 -7.83
N VAL A 89 8.54 -2.51 -6.60
CA VAL A 89 9.49 -1.96 -5.62
C VAL A 89 10.94 -2.16 -6.08
N ARG A 90 11.31 -3.35 -6.57
CA ARG A 90 12.68 -3.61 -7.08
C ARG A 90 13.04 -2.75 -8.28
N HIS A 91 12.07 -2.38 -9.10
CA HIS A 91 12.32 -1.43 -10.20
C HIS A 91 12.68 -0.03 -9.67
N ARG A 92 12.03 0.45 -8.60
CA ARG A 92 12.29 1.76 -7.98
C ARG A 92 13.47 1.75 -7.01
N VAL A 93 13.63 0.65 -6.28
CA VAL A 93 14.66 0.46 -5.25
C VAL A 93 15.34 -0.89 -5.48
N PRO A 94 16.32 -0.97 -6.39
CA PRO A 94 16.96 -2.23 -6.79
C PRO A 94 17.60 -3.02 -5.65
N ALA A 95 18.02 -2.36 -4.57
CA ALA A 95 18.63 -3.00 -3.42
C ALA A 95 17.63 -3.51 -2.37
N ALA A 96 16.31 -3.32 -2.54
CA ALA A 96 15.31 -3.73 -1.57
C ALA A 96 15.46 -5.23 -1.22
N ALA A 97 15.57 -5.53 0.08
CA ALA A 97 15.64 -6.89 0.58
C ALA A 97 14.38 -7.31 1.34
N THR A 98 13.71 -6.36 1.99
CA THR A 98 12.40 -6.55 2.63
C THR A 98 11.46 -5.47 2.16
N ILE A 99 10.23 -5.86 1.82
CA ILE A 99 9.15 -4.94 1.50
C ILE A 99 8.08 -5.06 2.57
N ILE A 100 7.64 -3.93 3.10
CA ILE A 100 6.45 -3.82 3.95
C ILE A 100 5.40 -3.09 3.14
N ASP A 101 4.30 -3.75 2.82
CA ASP A 101 3.14 -3.15 2.18
C ASP A 101 2.00 -3.08 3.18
N ILE A 102 1.49 -1.86 3.43
CA ILE A 102 0.31 -1.67 4.27
C ILE A 102 -0.78 -1.02 3.41
N GLY A 103 -1.76 -1.85 3.07
CA GLY A 103 -2.94 -1.46 2.34
C GLY A 103 -4.07 -0.92 3.23
N GLY A 104 -5.26 -0.80 2.63
CA GLY A 104 -6.46 -0.36 3.34
C GLY A 104 -7.02 -1.41 4.30
N GLN A 105 -6.94 -2.70 3.94
CA GLN A 105 -7.55 -3.80 4.70
C GLN A 105 -6.59 -4.96 4.99
N ASP A 106 -5.38 -4.88 4.50
CA ASP A 106 -4.35 -5.90 4.67
C ASP A 106 -2.98 -5.28 4.91
N SER A 107 -2.05 -6.09 5.37
CA SER A 107 -0.63 -5.75 5.45
C SER A 107 0.21 -6.96 5.10
N LYS A 108 1.31 -6.73 4.40
CA LYS A 108 2.21 -7.77 3.91
C LYS A 108 3.65 -7.43 4.22
N LEU A 109 4.42 -8.45 4.48
CA LEU A 109 5.88 -8.37 4.54
C LEU A 109 6.43 -9.40 3.56
N LEU A 110 7.22 -8.94 2.60
CA LEU A 110 7.88 -9.78 1.60
C LEU A 110 9.38 -9.79 1.85
N ARG A 111 9.98 -10.96 1.81
CA ARG A 111 11.44 -11.16 1.84
C ARG A 111 11.91 -11.51 0.44
N LEU A 112 12.85 -10.72 -0.09
CA LEU A 112 13.33 -10.88 -1.45
C LEU A 112 14.66 -11.63 -1.49
N GLY A 113 14.86 -12.38 -2.55
CA GLY A 113 16.14 -12.96 -2.90
C GLY A 113 17.08 -11.94 -3.56
N ALA A 114 18.34 -12.33 -3.75
CA ALA A 114 19.32 -11.51 -4.47
C ALA A 114 18.90 -11.25 -5.92
N ASP A 115 18.19 -12.19 -6.52
CA ASP A 115 17.59 -12.11 -7.86
C ASP A 115 16.38 -11.16 -7.91
N GLY A 116 15.87 -10.71 -6.75
CA GLY A 116 14.67 -9.90 -6.61
C GLY A 116 13.36 -10.68 -6.58
N GLY A 117 13.43 -12.00 -6.69
CA GLY A 117 12.28 -12.89 -6.51
C GLY A 117 11.82 -12.96 -5.05
N VAL A 118 10.55 -13.25 -4.83
CA VAL A 118 9.99 -13.42 -3.49
C VAL A 118 10.42 -14.79 -2.94
N ARG A 119 11.18 -14.78 -1.84
CA ARG A 119 11.60 -16.02 -1.14
C ARG A 119 10.56 -16.48 -0.12
N ASP A 120 9.94 -15.51 0.54
CA ASP A 120 8.98 -15.75 1.61
C ASP A 120 8.11 -14.51 1.82
N PHE A 121 6.91 -14.70 2.32
CA PHE A 121 6.04 -13.59 2.70
C PHE A 121 5.14 -13.97 3.87
N VAL A 122 4.75 -12.95 4.62
CA VAL A 122 3.73 -13.03 5.67
C VAL A 122 2.66 -12.01 5.37
N MET A 123 1.41 -12.38 5.54
CA MET A 123 0.27 -11.49 5.27
C MET A 123 -0.71 -11.50 6.43
N ASN A 124 -1.21 -10.32 6.76
CA ASN A 124 -2.39 -10.12 7.61
C ASN A 124 -3.52 -9.58 6.73
N ASP A 125 -4.47 -10.42 6.40
CA ASP A 125 -5.68 -10.13 5.63
C ASP A 125 -6.97 -10.27 6.44
N ARG A 126 -6.86 -10.52 7.75
CA ARG A 126 -7.99 -10.82 8.65
C ARG A 126 -8.17 -9.84 9.79
N CYS A 127 -7.13 -9.10 10.14
CA CYS A 127 -7.17 -8.17 11.26
C CYS A 127 -6.92 -6.73 10.78
N ALA A 128 -7.94 -5.89 10.86
CA ALA A 128 -7.88 -4.49 10.46
C ALA A 128 -6.90 -3.63 11.29
N ALA A 129 -6.49 -4.11 12.48
CA ALA A 129 -5.66 -3.33 13.39
C ALA A 129 -4.22 -3.08 12.92
N GLY A 130 -3.73 -3.87 11.95
CA GLY A 130 -2.43 -3.65 11.30
C GLY A 130 -2.54 -2.99 9.93
N THR A 131 -3.62 -2.29 9.61
CA THR A 131 -3.94 -1.81 8.27
C THR A 131 -4.39 -0.36 8.27
N GLY A 132 -4.57 0.22 7.08
CA GLY A 132 -5.10 1.58 6.90
C GLY A 132 -6.50 1.77 7.48
N ARG A 133 -7.27 0.69 7.64
CA ARG A 133 -8.61 0.75 8.25
C ARG A 133 -8.56 1.30 9.67
N PHE A 134 -7.53 1.01 10.44
CA PHE A 134 -7.39 1.57 11.78
C PHE A 134 -7.21 3.09 11.74
N LEU A 135 -6.40 3.60 10.82
CA LEU A 135 -6.22 5.04 10.62
C LEU A 135 -7.50 5.73 10.12
N GLU A 136 -8.31 5.06 9.31
CA GLU A 136 -9.62 5.58 8.87
C GLU A 136 -10.58 5.74 10.06
N VAL A 137 -10.67 4.72 10.94
CA VAL A 137 -11.50 4.77 12.14
C VAL A 137 -11.03 5.89 13.06
N LEU A 138 -9.72 6.02 13.29
CA LEU A 138 -9.14 7.10 14.08
C LEU A 138 -9.47 8.48 13.49
N SER A 139 -9.27 8.66 12.19
CA SER A 139 -9.57 9.88 11.44
C SER A 139 -11.03 10.32 11.63
N ALA A 140 -11.96 9.36 11.52
CA ALA A 140 -13.39 9.61 11.73
C ALA A 140 -13.70 10.02 13.19
N ARG A 141 -13.09 9.35 14.18
CA ARG A 141 -13.31 9.66 15.62
C ARG A 141 -12.74 11.01 16.03
N LEU A 142 -11.62 11.40 15.45
CA LEU A 142 -11.01 12.72 15.70
C LEU A 142 -11.60 13.84 14.84
N ALA A 143 -12.53 13.52 13.92
CA ALA A 143 -13.08 14.47 12.93
C ALA A 143 -12.00 15.22 12.14
N VAL A 144 -10.88 14.53 11.78
CA VAL A 144 -9.77 15.06 11.01
C VAL A 144 -9.58 14.29 9.70
N ARG A 145 -8.97 14.90 8.70
CA ARG A 145 -8.64 14.20 7.46
C ARG A 145 -7.53 13.19 7.69
N LEU A 146 -7.59 12.05 7.00
CA LEU A 146 -6.59 10.98 7.09
C LEU A 146 -5.16 11.51 6.85
N GLY A 147 -4.97 12.36 5.84
CA GLY A 147 -3.68 12.96 5.53
C GLY A 147 -3.13 13.92 6.61
N SER A 148 -3.99 14.39 7.54
CA SER A 148 -3.58 15.28 8.64
C SER A 148 -3.08 14.49 9.87
N LEU A 149 -3.30 13.19 9.93
CA LEU A 149 -2.92 12.38 11.10
C LEU A 149 -1.41 12.44 11.39
N GLY A 150 -0.59 12.38 10.35
CA GLY A 150 0.86 12.41 10.53
C GLY A 150 1.38 13.75 11.08
N GLU A 151 0.75 14.86 10.70
CA GLU A 151 1.09 16.16 11.28
C GLU A 151 0.67 16.26 12.75
N LEU A 152 -0.48 15.68 13.10
CA LEU A 152 -0.91 15.56 14.48
C LEU A 152 0.09 14.71 15.29
N ALA A 153 0.46 13.53 14.79
CA ALA A 153 1.39 12.65 15.48
C ALA A 153 2.72 13.32 15.81
N ARG A 154 3.25 14.19 14.92
CA ARG A 154 4.49 14.93 15.18
C ARG A 154 4.44 15.89 16.37
N ARG A 155 3.25 16.26 16.84
CA ARG A 155 3.03 17.09 18.02
C ARG A 155 2.92 16.29 19.30
N SER A 156 2.98 14.96 19.22
CA SER A 156 2.93 14.09 20.39
C SER A 156 4.14 14.28 21.29
N SER A 157 3.88 14.42 22.57
CA SER A 157 4.89 14.45 23.62
C SER A 157 4.98 13.14 24.41
N ALA A 158 3.88 12.38 24.45
CA ALA A 158 3.76 11.11 25.16
C ALA A 158 2.75 10.21 24.46
N PRO A 159 3.18 9.40 23.47
CA PRO A 159 2.26 8.54 22.73
C PRO A 159 1.39 7.69 23.65
N ALA A 160 0.08 7.72 23.44
CA ALA A 160 -0.86 6.95 24.24
C ALA A 160 -0.68 5.45 24.01
N VAL A 161 -0.79 4.65 25.07
CA VAL A 161 -0.77 3.20 24.96
C VAL A 161 -2.13 2.73 24.45
N ILE A 162 -2.15 2.09 23.28
CA ILE A 162 -3.35 1.46 22.72
C ILE A 162 -3.25 -0.05 23.00
N SER A 163 -4.01 -0.51 24.00
CA SER A 163 -3.95 -1.88 24.49
C SER A 163 -4.80 -2.85 23.68
N SER A 164 -5.86 -2.37 23.06
CA SER A 164 -6.82 -3.20 22.36
C SER A 164 -6.25 -3.76 21.04
N MET A 165 -6.33 -5.08 20.88
CA MET A 165 -5.87 -5.76 19.66
C MET A 165 -6.85 -5.63 18.49
N CYS A 166 -8.13 -5.44 18.75
CA CYS A 166 -9.17 -5.30 17.72
C CYS A 166 -9.52 -3.83 17.53
N VAL A 167 -9.67 -3.40 16.27
CA VAL A 167 -10.01 -2.00 15.92
C VAL A 167 -11.34 -1.58 16.56
N VAL A 168 -12.32 -2.48 16.70
CA VAL A 168 -13.62 -2.18 17.32
C VAL A 168 -13.45 -1.81 18.79
N PHE A 169 -12.65 -2.56 19.52
CA PHE A 169 -12.36 -2.27 20.93
C PHE A 169 -11.40 -1.07 21.07
N ALA A 170 -10.43 -0.95 20.20
CA ALA A 170 -9.53 0.20 20.15
C ALA A 170 -10.29 1.51 19.91
N GLU A 171 -11.36 1.48 19.11
CA GLU A 171 -12.23 2.62 18.92
C GLU A 171 -12.88 3.08 20.23
N THR A 172 -13.37 2.16 21.06
CA THR A 172 -13.91 2.45 22.39
C THR A 172 -12.83 2.97 23.34
N GLU A 173 -11.63 2.38 23.28
CA GLU A 173 -10.47 2.83 24.07
C GLU A 173 -10.07 4.26 23.71
N ILE A 174 -10.03 4.60 22.40
CA ILE A 174 -9.75 5.96 21.91
C ILE A 174 -10.78 6.96 22.46
N VAL A 175 -12.06 6.61 22.43
CA VAL A 175 -13.12 7.47 23.00
C VAL A 175 -12.89 7.67 24.49
N GLY A 176 -12.53 6.63 25.25
CA GLY A 176 -12.19 6.72 26.66
C GLY A 176 -10.99 7.61 26.94
N LEU A 177 -9.92 7.50 26.13
CA LEU A 177 -8.74 8.37 26.21
C LEU A 177 -9.08 9.84 25.96
N LEU A 178 -9.90 10.13 24.94
CA LEU A 178 -10.38 11.49 24.67
C LEU A 178 -11.21 12.05 25.83
N ALA A 179 -12.12 11.25 26.39
CA ALA A 179 -12.93 11.65 27.54
C ALA A 179 -12.08 11.89 28.81
N ALA A 180 -10.96 11.18 28.94
CA ALA A 180 -9.98 11.39 30.01
C ALA A 180 -9.04 12.59 29.76
N GLY A 181 -9.21 13.32 28.65
CA GLY A 181 -8.41 14.50 28.34
C GLY A 181 -7.06 14.21 27.66
N ALA A 182 -6.84 13.01 27.14
CA ALA A 182 -5.63 12.69 26.37
C ALA A 182 -5.56 13.55 25.10
N ALA A 183 -4.37 14.05 24.78
CA ALA A 183 -4.18 14.86 23.58
C ALA A 183 -4.39 14.00 22.31
N ALA A 184 -5.11 14.53 21.34
CA ALA A 184 -5.32 13.86 20.05
C ALA A 184 -3.98 13.47 19.38
N ALA A 185 -2.95 14.29 19.52
CA ALA A 185 -1.61 14.02 19.03
C ALA A 185 -1.02 12.73 19.63
N ASP A 186 -1.16 12.54 20.93
CA ASP A 186 -0.65 11.36 21.64
C ASP A 186 -1.43 10.09 21.26
N ILE A 187 -2.74 10.21 21.05
CA ILE A 187 -3.57 9.10 20.56
C ILE A 187 -3.16 8.69 19.14
N VAL A 188 -2.95 9.65 18.22
CA VAL A 188 -2.52 9.34 16.85
C VAL A 188 -1.16 8.65 16.86
N ALA A 189 -0.19 9.18 17.60
CA ALA A 189 1.14 8.56 17.71
C ALA A 189 1.05 7.14 18.31
N GLY A 190 0.18 6.94 19.31
CA GLY A 190 -0.08 5.63 19.92
C GLY A 190 -0.67 4.62 18.91
N VAL A 191 -1.61 5.05 18.08
CA VAL A 191 -2.18 4.17 17.03
C VAL A 191 -1.14 3.84 15.96
N GLN A 192 -0.31 4.81 15.53
CA GLN A 192 0.80 4.54 14.61
C GLN A 192 1.77 3.50 15.19
N ALA A 193 2.15 3.65 16.47
CA ALA A 193 2.99 2.69 17.16
C ALA A 193 2.34 1.31 17.27
N ALA A 194 1.03 1.24 17.55
CA ALA A 194 0.29 -0.02 17.61
C ALA A 194 0.23 -0.74 16.26
N ILE A 195 0.06 -0.03 15.15
CA ILE A 195 0.14 -0.60 13.79
C ILE A 195 1.54 -1.13 13.53
N ALA A 196 2.56 -0.32 13.81
CA ALA A 196 3.96 -0.69 13.59
C ALA A 196 4.38 -1.92 14.40
N ALA A 197 3.95 -2.01 15.67
CA ALA A 197 4.20 -3.18 16.52
C ALA A 197 3.62 -4.48 15.94
N ARG A 198 2.44 -4.42 15.31
CA ARG A 198 1.82 -5.59 14.65
C ARG A 198 2.61 -6.03 13.43
N VAL A 199 3.07 -5.09 12.62
CA VAL A 199 3.93 -5.38 11.46
C VAL A 199 5.25 -5.96 11.93
N ALA A 200 5.85 -5.41 12.99
CA ALA A 200 7.08 -5.95 13.57
C ALA A 200 6.90 -7.38 14.10
N ALA A 201 5.75 -7.67 14.71
CA ALA A 201 5.42 -9.04 15.15
C ALA A 201 5.32 -10.03 13.95
N MET A 202 4.77 -9.59 12.82
CA MET A 202 4.76 -10.39 11.58
C MET A 202 6.17 -10.61 11.02
N ALA A 203 7.02 -9.58 11.13
CA ALA A 203 8.40 -9.63 10.61
C ALA A 203 9.29 -10.61 11.36
N GLY A 204 8.99 -10.86 12.64
CA GLY A 204 9.85 -11.67 13.50
C GLY A 204 11.18 -10.99 13.81
N ARG A 205 12.20 -11.80 14.18
CA ARG A 205 13.48 -11.26 14.69
C ARG A 205 14.47 -10.80 13.62
N ASN A 206 14.35 -11.30 12.39
CA ASN A 206 15.35 -11.08 11.33
C ASN A 206 14.71 -10.37 10.14
N VAL A 207 14.88 -9.07 10.06
CA VAL A 207 14.47 -8.25 8.92
C VAL A 207 15.72 -7.87 8.13
N ALA A 208 15.82 -8.32 6.89
CA ALA A 208 16.94 -8.00 6.03
C ALA A 208 16.80 -6.57 5.48
N ALA A 209 17.84 -5.76 5.68
CA ALA A 209 17.91 -4.42 5.08
C ALA A 209 18.47 -4.47 3.65
N PRO A 210 18.12 -3.51 2.80
CA PRO A 210 17.22 -2.37 2.99
C PRO A 210 15.74 -2.77 3.09
N VAL A 211 15.03 -2.11 4.04
CA VAL A 211 13.59 -2.25 4.23
C VAL A 211 12.86 -1.13 3.50
N VAL A 212 11.95 -1.49 2.61
CA VAL A 212 11.17 -0.53 1.80
C VAL A 212 9.70 -0.61 2.18
N PHE A 213 9.13 0.55 2.52
CA PHE A 213 7.73 0.69 2.90
C PHE A 213 6.89 1.17 1.70
N THR A 214 5.78 0.50 1.43
CA THR A 214 4.87 0.76 0.32
C THR A 214 3.39 0.62 0.73
N GLY A 215 2.48 0.85 -0.19
CA GLY A 215 1.03 0.85 0.06
C GLY A 215 0.49 2.23 0.43
N GLY A 216 -0.83 2.32 0.58
CA GLY A 216 -1.51 3.59 0.87
C GLY A 216 -1.14 4.19 2.22
N VAL A 217 -0.82 3.37 3.22
CA VAL A 217 -0.42 3.83 4.56
C VAL A 217 0.97 4.47 4.55
N ALA A 218 1.82 4.17 3.58
CA ALA A 218 3.12 4.81 3.41
C ALA A 218 3.02 6.32 3.07
N LEU A 219 1.83 6.78 2.66
CA LEU A 219 1.54 8.21 2.45
C LEU A 219 1.21 8.96 3.76
N VAL A 220 1.02 8.25 4.88
CA VAL A 220 0.73 8.86 6.18
C VAL A 220 2.04 9.20 6.88
N PRO A 221 2.38 10.49 7.04
CA PRO A 221 3.65 10.90 7.65
C PRO A 221 3.82 10.34 9.06
N GLY A 222 5.04 9.89 9.38
CA GLY A 222 5.39 9.31 10.68
C GLY A 222 5.20 7.80 10.78
N MET A 223 4.49 7.17 9.85
CA MET A 223 4.36 5.70 9.84
C MET A 223 5.69 4.99 9.54
N ASP A 224 6.52 5.58 8.68
CA ASP A 224 7.87 5.11 8.40
C ASP A 224 8.76 5.13 9.65
N ALA A 225 8.71 6.23 10.41
CA ALA A 225 9.43 6.37 11.67
C ALA A 225 8.91 5.38 12.74
N ALA A 226 7.59 5.21 12.84
CA ALA A 226 6.99 4.23 13.76
C ALA A 226 7.42 2.79 13.40
N LEU A 227 7.44 2.44 12.12
CA LEU A 227 7.93 1.14 11.65
C LEU A 227 9.42 0.97 11.94
N ALA A 228 10.25 1.98 11.67
CA ALA A 228 11.68 1.93 11.96
C ALA A 228 11.95 1.71 13.45
N ALA A 229 11.23 2.41 14.33
CA ALA A 229 11.32 2.22 15.78
C ALA A 229 10.91 0.80 16.21
N ALA A 230 9.81 0.27 15.67
CA ALA A 230 9.31 -1.06 16.03
C ALA A 230 10.19 -2.20 15.51
N LEU A 231 10.82 -2.01 14.34
CA LEU A 231 11.71 -3.01 13.71
C LEU A 231 13.17 -2.92 14.17
N GLY A 232 13.56 -1.79 14.77
CA GLY A 232 14.96 -1.54 15.17
C GLY A 232 15.90 -1.32 13.98
N CYS A 233 15.40 -0.96 12.80
CA CYS A 233 16.19 -0.72 11.62
C CYS A 233 15.57 0.38 10.73
N PRO A 234 16.38 1.04 9.87
CA PRO A 234 15.86 2.06 8.95
C PRO A 234 14.81 1.51 7.99
N VAL A 235 13.75 2.29 7.79
CA VAL A 235 12.67 2.02 6.83
C VAL A 235 12.59 3.19 5.86
N THR A 236 12.62 2.89 4.56
CA THR A 236 12.54 3.90 3.50
C THR A 236 11.23 3.77 2.76
N VAL A 237 10.52 4.88 2.57
CA VAL A 237 9.30 4.90 1.76
C VAL A 237 9.66 4.80 0.28
N ALA A 238 9.01 3.90 -0.45
CA ALA A 238 9.18 3.77 -1.89
C ALA A 238 8.74 5.04 -2.62
N PRO A 239 9.38 5.43 -3.73
CA PRO A 239 8.80 6.41 -4.65
C PRO A 239 7.41 5.94 -5.12
N ASP A 240 6.42 6.85 -5.12
CA ASP A 240 5.03 6.55 -5.47
C ASP A 240 4.49 5.29 -4.77
N PRO A 241 4.52 5.22 -3.41
CA PRO A 241 4.37 3.97 -2.67
C PRO A 241 3.01 3.29 -2.91
N GLN A 242 1.98 4.05 -3.25
CA GLN A 242 0.65 3.52 -3.54
C GLN A 242 0.55 2.86 -4.92
N LEU A 243 1.50 3.13 -5.82
CA LEU A 243 1.48 2.67 -7.21
C LEU A 243 2.34 1.43 -7.47
N THR A 244 3.11 0.96 -6.49
CA THR A 244 4.09 -0.12 -6.69
C THR A 244 3.48 -1.42 -7.19
N GLY A 245 2.27 -1.79 -6.75
CA GLY A 245 1.54 -2.95 -7.25
C GLY A 245 1.16 -2.82 -8.74
N ALA A 246 0.55 -1.68 -9.11
CA ALA A 246 0.17 -1.39 -10.50
C ALA A 246 1.41 -1.23 -11.41
N LEU A 247 2.49 -0.60 -10.91
CA LEU A 247 3.76 -0.52 -11.62
C LEU A 247 4.36 -1.90 -11.88
N GLY A 248 4.37 -2.76 -10.87
CA GLY A 248 4.83 -4.14 -11.03
C GLY A 248 4.02 -4.92 -12.06
N ALA A 249 2.69 -4.78 -12.05
CA ALA A 249 1.82 -5.37 -13.04
C ALA A 249 2.13 -4.87 -14.46
N ALA A 250 2.35 -3.55 -14.63
CA ALA A 250 2.72 -2.96 -15.93
C ALA A 250 4.09 -3.44 -16.43
N LEU A 251 5.07 -3.58 -15.52
CA LEU A 251 6.39 -4.12 -15.85
C LEU A 251 6.31 -5.59 -16.28
N LEU A 252 5.51 -6.39 -15.59
CA LEU A 252 5.27 -7.80 -15.94
C LEU A 252 4.56 -7.91 -17.30
N ALA A 253 3.59 -7.01 -17.57
CA ALA A 253 2.97 -6.92 -18.90
C ALA A 253 4.00 -6.60 -20.00
N ALA A 254 5.02 -5.78 -19.70
CA ALA A 254 6.09 -5.43 -20.65
C ALA A 254 7.11 -6.56 -20.86
N ASP A 255 7.38 -7.37 -19.83
CA ASP A 255 8.33 -8.48 -19.88
C ASP A 255 7.84 -9.66 -20.74
N GLY A 256 6.55 -9.74 -21.09
CA GLY A 256 5.97 -10.80 -21.91
C GLY A 256 5.50 -12.02 -21.09
N ASP A 257 5.38 -13.19 -21.73
CA ASP A 257 4.82 -14.38 -21.09
C ASP A 257 5.67 -14.85 -19.92
N HIS A 258 5.11 -14.77 -18.73
CA HIS A 258 5.61 -15.43 -17.54
C HIS A 258 4.89 -16.78 -17.41
N VAL A 259 5.34 -17.77 -18.19
CA VAL A 259 4.98 -19.17 -17.98
C VAL A 259 5.93 -19.77 -16.94
#